data_b4c3c0723c8e135da29be2bcdc0cbe99
#
_entry.id   b4c3c0723c8e135da29be2bcdc0cbe99
#
_cell.length_a   1.000
_cell.length_b   1.000
_cell.length_c   1.000
_cell.angle_alpha   90.00
_cell.angle_beta   90.00
_cell.angle_gamma   90.00
#
_symmetry.space_group_name_H-M   'P 1'
#
loop_
_entity.id
_entity.type
_entity.pdbx_description
1 polymer ?
#
loop_
_entity_poly.entity_id
_entity_poly.type
_entity_poly.pdbx_seq_one_letter_code
_entity_poly.pdbx_strand_id
1 'polypeptide(L)'
;MNLQTRLLLPGVLLLVPLNGGAQGTEGTLLDLARVKDGVASRRISSFDRTGGNNDRFENIPPGERRTLFQVEGAGMINHIWITIAPPPPALNRNDIILRMYWDGADAPCVEAPIGAFFGQGWDESYPFVSLPLAAGPREGRGLVSYFVMPFATGARIEVENDAGMPIEAFYYYVDYVKLDRLPAEMGRFHAWYNHELTEAPPEGENEWAVLGPQGANTTGAGNYLIADIEGKGHYVGVNYFVHSPSPMWYGEGDDMIFIDGEAWPPSLHGTGTEDYFNTSWSPNTLYTHPFYGYARVNDDVGWLGRTHVYRFHVSDPVYFDRSLRVTIEHGHNNNLTLDISSVAYWYQAGPHKAYPPMPDRAARKPRPFIGVVEMHRWRDEWRKSLGGEPKLWGDERQEK
;
A
#
# COMPACT_ATOMS: atom_id res chain seq x y z
N MET A 1 0.32 22.85 -82.45
CA MET A 1 1.63 22.91 -81.84
C MET A 1 1.57 23.92 -80.71
N ASN A 2 1.35 23.51 -79.46
CA ASN A 2 1.48 24.36 -78.31
C ASN A 2 2.07 23.48 -77.15
N LEU A 3 3.36 23.71 -76.89
CA LEU A 3 4.06 23.15 -75.74
C LEU A 3 3.59 23.89 -74.45
N GLN A 4 2.99 23.19 -73.54
CA GLN A 4 2.81 23.68 -72.14
C GLN A 4 3.98 23.17 -71.29
N THR A 5 4.82 24.11 -70.93
CA THR A 5 5.90 23.93 -69.97
C THR A 5 5.30 23.82 -68.57
N ARG A 6 5.38 22.63 -67.95
CA ARG A 6 5.06 22.45 -66.49
C ARG A 6 6.28 22.81 -65.65
N LEU A 7 6.16 23.85 -64.85
CA LEU A 7 7.11 24.17 -63.77
C LEU A 7 6.93 23.13 -62.65
N LEU A 8 7.99 22.38 -62.38
CA LEU A 8 8.16 21.58 -61.17
C LEU A 8 8.65 22.48 -60.06
N LEU A 9 7.80 22.71 -59.04
CA LEU A 9 8.20 23.29 -57.76
C LEU A 9 8.94 22.20 -56.95
N PRO A 10 10.12 22.51 -56.37
CA PRO A 10 10.78 21.57 -55.48
C PRO A 10 10.00 21.51 -54.16
N GLY A 11 9.46 20.34 -53.83
CA GLY A 11 8.88 20.08 -52.53
C GLY A 11 9.96 20.13 -51.46
N VAL A 12 9.88 21.09 -50.56
CA VAL A 12 10.68 21.13 -49.33
C VAL A 12 10.11 20.04 -48.44
N LEU A 13 10.85 18.93 -48.34
CA LEU A 13 10.60 17.88 -47.35
C LEU A 13 11.00 18.44 -45.96
N LEU A 14 10.04 18.93 -45.19
CA LEU A 14 10.21 19.22 -43.78
C LEU A 14 10.43 17.90 -43.09
N LEU A 15 11.71 17.54 -42.84
CA LEU A 15 12.09 16.55 -41.88
C LEU A 15 11.71 17.06 -40.47
N VAL A 16 10.53 16.72 -40.01
CA VAL A 16 10.19 16.80 -38.60
C VAL A 16 11.10 15.77 -37.90
N PRO A 17 11.97 16.18 -37.00
CA PRO A 17 12.70 15.20 -36.20
C PRO A 17 11.65 14.47 -35.36
N LEU A 18 11.42 13.20 -35.67
CA LEU A 18 10.81 12.25 -34.76
C LEU A 18 11.78 12.09 -33.59
N ASN A 19 11.66 12.96 -32.59
CA ASN A 19 12.16 12.68 -31.27
C ASN A 19 11.28 11.57 -30.67
N GLY A 20 11.35 10.40 -31.25
CA GLY A 20 11.04 9.15 -30.61
C GLY A 20 12.15 8.87 -29.63
N GLY A 21 12.13 9.54 -28.47
CA GLY A 21 12.88 9.12 -27.32
C GLY A 21 12.47 7.68 -27.06
N ALA A 22 13.43 6.77 -27.13
CA ALA A 22 13.23 5.39 -26.73
C ALA A 22 12.74 5.39 -25.27
N GLN A 23 11.43 5.37 -25.08
CA GLN A 23 10.83 4.99 -23.81
C GLN A 23 11.29 3.56 -23.57
N GLY A 24 12.11 3.33 -22.57
CA GLY A 24 12.23 1.98 -22.13
C GLY A 24 13.55 1.42 -21.64
N THR A 25 14.57 2.21 -21.34
CA THR A 25 15.78 1.67 -20.70
C THR A 25 16.26 2.46 -19.48
N GLU A 26 15.55 3.51 -19.09
CA GLU A 26 15.83 4.22 -17.85
C GLU A 26 15.33 3.36 -16.67
N GLY A 27 16.24 3.00 -15.74
CA GLY A 27 15.96 2.10 -14.62
C GLY A 27 16.25 0.62 -14.86
N THR A 28 16.86 0.28 -15.99
CA THR A 28 17.34 -1.10 -16.28
C THR A 28 18.73 -1.36 -15.70
N LEU A 29 19.19 -2.62 -15.73
CA LEU A 29 20.56 -2.97 -15.35
C LEU A 29 21.62 -2.18 -16.14
N LEU A 30 21.31 -1.74 -17.36
CA LEU A 30 22.18 -0.88 -18.17
C LEU A 30 22.43 0.48 -17.49
N ASP A 31 21.44 1.05 -16.78
CA ASP A 31 21.61 2.33 -16.09
C ASP A 31 22.62 2.25 -14.93
N LEU A 32 22.80 1.07 -14.35
CA LEU A 32 23.84 0.82 -13.34
C LEU A 32 25.27 0.98 -13.88
N ALA A 33 25.48 0.78 -15.17
CA ALA A 33 26.77 0.93 -15.82
C ALA A 33 27.11 2.39 -16.15
N ARG A 34 26.16 3.32 -16.00
CA ARG A 34 26.36 4.74 -16.32
C ARG A 34 26.98 5.47 -15.14
N VAL A 35 28.14 6.05 -15.35
CA VAL A 35 28.79 6.96 -14.39
C VAL A 35 28.05 8.30 -14.42
N LYS A 36 27.62 8.76 -13.24
CA LYS A 36 26.85 10.01 -13.08
C LYS A 36 27.69 11.07 -12.37
N ASP A 37 27.82 12.24 -12.97
CA ASP A 37 28.44 13.42 -12.34
C ASP A 37 27.44 14.15 -11.44
N GLY A 38 27.94 14.87 -10.43
CA GLY A 38 27.10 15.68 -9.52
C GLY A 38 26.25 14.87 -8.55
N VAL A 39 26.56 13.57 -8.37
CA VAL A 39 25.83 12.67 -7.47
C VAL A 39 26.78 12.16 -6.38
N ALA A 40 26.41 12.34 -5.12
CA ALA A 40 27.21 11.87 -3.98
C ALA A 40 26.36 10.99 -3.05
N SER A 41 26.73 9.73 -2.91
CA SER A 41 26.11 8.79 -1.99
C SER A 41 26.33 9.17 -0.53
N ARG A 42 25.28 9.07 0.29
CA ARG A 42 25.27 9.37 1.72
C ARG A 42 24.39 8.35 2.46
N ARG A 43 24.61 8.23 3.75
CA ARG A 43 23.79 7.45 4.68
C ARG A 43 23.58 8.19 5.99
N ILE A 44 22.37 8.14 6.50
CA ILE A 44 22.07 8.39 7.91
C ILE A 44 21.56 7.07 8.50
N SER A 45 22.07 6.72 9.68
CA SER A 45 21.76 5.47 10.34
C SER A 45 21.88 5.59 11.85
N SER A 46 21.43 4.57 12.55
CA SER A 46 21.51 4.44 14.00
C SER A 46 22.88 4.02 14.53
N PHE A 47 23.94 4.09 13.74
CA PHE A 47 25.27 3.63 14.15
C PHE A 47 25.80 4.37 15.39
N ASP A 48 26.56 3.64 16.20
CA ASP A 48 27.20 4.18 17.39
C ASP A 48 28.28 5.21 17.04
N ARG A 49 28.01 6.48 17.36
CA ARG A 49 28.91 7.62 17.09
C ARG A 49 30.22 7.56 17.86
N THR A 50 30.29 6.73 18.89
CA THR A 50 31.54 6.53 19.67
C THR A 50 32.50 5.54 19.00
N GLY A 51 32.08 4.84 17.95
CA GLY A 51 32.81 3.75 17.30
C GLY A 51 32.69 2.43 18.06
N GLY A 52 31.80 2.35 19.04
CA GLY A 52 31.42 1.10 19.71
C GLY A 52 30.45 0.26 18.90
N ASN A 53 29.60 -0.52 19.54
CA ASN A 53 28.63 -1.40 18.91
C ASN A 53 27.21 -1.23 19.48
N ASN A 54 26.88 -0.04 20.01
CA ASN A 54 25.52 0.29 20.44
C ASN A 54 24.76 1.02 19.32
N ASP A 55 24.51 0.32 18.21
CA ASP A 55 24.07 0.85 16.92
C ASP A 55 22.55 1.08 16.84
N ARG A 56 21.87 1.42 17.93
CA ARG A 56 20.42 1.55 17.99
C ARG A 56 19.94 2.84 18.65
N PHE A 57 18.74 3.26 18.34
CA PHE A 57 17.97 4.07 19.25
C PHE A 57 17.41 3.17 20.34
N GLU A 58 17.73 3.49 21.59
CA GLU A 58 17.26 2.74 22.75
C GLU A 58 16.04 3.39 23.35
N ASN A 59 15.13 2.51 23.83
CA ASN A 59 14.06 2.89 24.73
C ASN A 59 13.28 4.13 24.28
N ILE A 60 12.63 4.05 23.10
CA ILE A 60 11.69 5.08 22.65
C ILE A 60 10.38 4.86 23.43
N PRO A 61 10.07 5.70 24.44
CA PRO A 61 8.88 5.50 25.27
C PRO A 61 7.59 5.76 24.49
N PRO A 62 6.43 5.29 25.02
CA PRO A 62 5.13 5.61 24.47
C PRO A 62 4.91 7.12 24.31
N GLY A 63 4.34 7.51 23.15
CA GLY A 63 4.06 8.90 22.79
C GLY A 63 5.28 9.68 22.30
N GLU A 64 6.48 9.13 22.36
CA GLU A 64 7.67 9.85 21.88
C GLU A 64 7.80 9.75 20.36
N ARG A 65 8.22 10.91 19.77
CA ARG A 65 8.56 11.03 18.36
C ARG A 65 10.07 11.17 18.21
N ARG A 66 10.68 10.39 17.30
CA ARG A 66 12.11 10.43 16.99
C ARG A 66 12.35 10.71 15.52
N THR A 67 13.26 11.66 15.26
CA THR A 67 13.75 11.91 13.90
C THR A 67 14.81 10.87 13.53
N LEU A 68 14.54 10.12 12.45
CA LEU A 68 15.48 9.16 11.87
C LEU A 68 16.42 9.82 10.86
N PHE A 69 15.87 10.76 10.09
CA PHE A 69 16.56 11.38 8.97
C PHE A 69 16.17 12.85 8.87
N GLN A 70 17.15 13.72 8.70
CA GLN A 70 16.92 15.12 8.40
C GLN A 70 18.11 15.67 7.62
N VAL A 71 17.84 16.23 6.45
CA VAL A 71 18.84 16.83 5.56
C VAL A 71 18.30 18.07 4.87
N GLU A 72 19.20 18.94 4.47
CA GLU A 72 18.94 20.13 3.66
C GLU A 72 19.56 19.99 2.27
N GLY A 73 19.02 20.72 1.30
CA GLY A 73 19.41 20.70 -0.09
C GLY A 73 18.71 19.61 -0.90
N ALA A 74 19.06 19.50 -2.16
CA ALA A 74 18.43 18.53 -3.09
C ALA A 74 19.01 17.13 -2.94
N GLY A 75 18.15 16.12 -3.12
CA GLY A 75 18.56 14.72 -3.08
C GLY A 75 17.43 13.74 -3.40
N MET A 76 17.75 12.45 -3.30
CA MET A 76 16.80 11.36 -3.43
C MET A 76 17.16 10.25 -2.43
N ILE A 77 16.23 9.85 -1.57
CA ILE A 77 16.36 8.61 -0.81
C ILE A 77 16.11 7.47 -1.80
N ASN A 78 16.94 6.45 -1.77
CA ASN A 78 16.84 5.30 -2.68
C ASN A 78 16.85 3.96 -1.96
N HIS A 79 17.05 3.94 -0.65
CA HIS A 79 16.98 2.76 0.18
C HIS A 79 16.68 3.12 1.64
N ILE A 80 15.75 2.39 2.24
CA ILE A 80 15.49 2.40 3.68
C ILE A 80 15.51 0.96 4.17
N TRP A 81 16.23 0.72 5.27
CA TRP A 81 16.21 -0.54 6.00
C TRP A 81 15.94 -0.26 7.48
N ILE A 82 15.04 -1.06 8.07
CA ILE A 82 14.62 -0.92 9.47
C ILE A 82 14.47 -2.30 10.11
N THR A 83 14.87 -2.43 11.38
CA THR A 83 14.46 -3.53 12.24
C THR A 83 14.19 -3.03 13.66
N ILE A 84 13.23 -3.65 14.34
CA ILE A 84 12.65 -3.14 15.58
C ILE A 84 12.54 -4.28 16.61
N ALA A 85 12.89 -3.98 17.87
CA ALA A 85 12.71 -4.88 18.98
C ALA A 85 11.82 -4.22 20.07
N PRO A 86 10.99 -5.04 20.76
CA PRO A 86 10.79 -6.46 20.55
C PRO A 86 10.02 -6.73 19.24
N PRO A 87 10.19 -7.93 18.65
CA PRO A 87 9.41 -8.28 17.44
C PRO A 87 7.95 -8.59 17.79
N PRO A 88 7.04 -8.57 16.80
CA PRO A 88 5.68 -9.07 16.97
C PRO A 88 5.67 -10.53 17.48
N PRO A 89 4.69 -10.95 18.30
CA PRO A 89 3.52 -10.15 18.70
C PRO A 89 3.75 -9.24 19.92
N ALA A 90 4.96 -9.22 20.51
CA ALA A 90 5.22 -8.44 21.70
C ALA A 90 5.04 -6.93 21.49
N LEU A 91 5.52 -6.40 20.36
CA LEU A 91 5.28 -5.02 19.93
C LEU A 91 4.64 -5.02 18.54
N ASN A 92 3.41 -4.52 18.46
CA ASN A 92 2.72 -4.36 17.19
C ASN A 92 3.36 -3.23 16.36
N ARG A 93 3.84 -3.55 15.17
CA ARG A 93 4.44 -2.57 14.24
C ARG A 93 3.43 -1.55 13.73
N ASN A 94 2.13 -1.86 13.76
CA ASN A 94 1.08 -0.93 13.37
C ASN A 94 0.72 0.07 14.49
N ASP A 95 1.35 -0.04 15.66
CA ASP A 95 1.36 0.98 16.71
C ASP A 95 2.60 1.91 16.62
N ILE A 96 3.41 1.81 15.56
CA ILE A 96 4.54 2.71 15.29
C ILE A 96 4.21 3.47 14.02
N ILE A 97 4.11 4.81 14.12
CA ILE A 97 3.72 5.65 13.00
C ILE A 97 4.95 6.22 12.29
N LEU A 98 5.04 5.97 11.00
CA LEU A 98 6.06 6.53 10.11
C LEU A 98 5.52 7.78 9.44
N ARG A 99 6.29 8.89 9.53
CA ARG A 99 6.00 10.13 8.82
C ARG A 99 7.20 10.59 8.02
N MET A 100 6.95 11.09 6.81
CA MET A 100 7.99 11.69 5.98
C MET A 100 7.51 13.02 5.41
N TYR A 101 8.44 13.97 5.34
CA TYR A 101 8.18 15.35 4.92
C TYR A 101 9.22 15.76 3.89
N TRP A 102 8.78 16.36 2.81
CA TRP A 102 9.61 16.87 1.74
C TRP A 102 9.50 18.38 1.62
N ASP A 103 10.64 19.04 1.37
CA ASP A 103 10.72 20.45 0.97
C ASP A 103 10.06 21.44 1.94
N GLY A 104 10.10 21.14 3.23
CA GLY A 104 9.54 22.00 4.27
C GLY A 104 8.02 21.92 4.40
N ALA A 105 7.38 20.84 3.88
CA ALA A 105 5.95 20.64 4.06
C ALA A 105 5.56 20.59 5.55
N ASP A 106 4.50 21.32 5.92
CA ASP A 106 3.97 21.35 7.28
C ASP A 106 3.23 20.06 7.64
N ALA A 107 2.51 19.47 6.67
CA ALA A 107 1.84 18.19 6.81
C ALA A 107 2.71 17.06 6.25
N PRO A 108 2.61 15.83 6.81
CA PRO A 108 3.37 14.69 6.28
C PRO A 108 2.92 14.31 4.88
N CYS A 109 3.89 14.09 3.99
CA CYS A 109 3.66 13.51 2.66
C CYS A 109 3.49 11.99 2.71
N VAL A 110 4.04 11.35 3.73
CA VAL A 110 3.84 9.95 4.08
C VAL A 110 3.35 9.89 5.51
N GLU A 111 2.22 9.24 5.73
CA GLU A 111 1.72 8.94 7.07
C GLU A 111 1.07 7.55 7.07
N ALA A 112 1.71 6.60 7.75
CA ALA A 112 1.22 5.23 7.83
C ALA A 112 1.80 4.50 9.05
N PRO A 113 1.10 3.49 9.59
CA PRO A 113 1.69 2.51 10.47
C PRO A 113 2.87 1.82 9.77
N ILE A 114 4.00 1.68 10.49
CA ILE A 114 5.24 1.18 9.86
C ILE A 114 5.08 -0.25 9.33
N GLY A 115 4.31 -1.11 10.02
CA GLY A 115 4.02 -2.45 9.54
C GLY A 115 3.28 -2.43 8.21
N ALA A 116 2.16 -1.71 8.12
CA ALA A 116 1.34 -1.62 6.92
C ALA A 116 2.11 -0.98 5.75
N PHE A 117 2.93 0.05 6.02
CA PHE A 117 3.79 0.67 5.00
C PHE A 117 4.73 -0.35 4.34
N PHE A 118 5.30 -1.27 5.12
CA PHE A 118 6.22 -2.29 4.60
C PHE A 118 5.54 -3.62 4.24
N GLY A 119 4.22 -3.67 4.13
CA GLY A 119 3.47 -4.85 3.71
C GLY A 119 3.22 -5.87 4.81
N GLN A 120 3.12 -5.41 6.08
CA GLN A 120 2.74 -6.25 7.20
C GLN A 120 1.52 -5.68 7.90
N GLY A 121 0.37 -6.30 7.70
CA GLY A 121 -0.90 -5.88 8.29
C GLY A 121 -1.08 -6.36 9.73
N TRP A 122 -2.05 -5.78 10.38
CA TRP A 122 -2.55 -6.15 11.71
C TRP A 122 -1.46 -6.11 12.80
N ASP A 123 -1.41 -7.13 13.65
CA ASP A 123 -0.39 -7.38 14.67
C ASP A 123 0.54 -8.55 14.26
N GLU A 124 0.62 -8.82 12.96
CA GLU A 124 1.36 -9.94 12.40
C GLU A 124 2.71 -9.52 11.80
N SER A 125 3.60 -10.49 11.70
CA SER A 125 4.89 -10.39 11.03
C SER A 125 5.08 -11.62 10.16
N TYR A 126 5.25 -11.39 8.86
CA TYR A 126 5.42 -12.44 7.85
C TYR A 126 6.33 -11.95 6.73
N PRO A 127 6.99 -12.88 5.99
CA PRO A 127 7.78 -12.51 4.83
C PRO A 127 6.91 -11.86 3.73
N PHE A 128 7.43 -10.79 3.15
CA PHE A 128 6.82 -10.08 2.04
C PHE A 128 7.91 -9.72 1.02
N VAL A 129 7.65 -9.91 -0.25
CA VAL A 129 8.60 -9.61 -1.34
C VAL A 129 7.88 -8.96 -2.50
N SER A 130 8.33 -7.77 -2.86
CA SER A 130 7.95 -7.08 -4.09
C SER A 130 9.14 -6.28 -4.62
N LEU A 131 8.99 -5.61 -5.76
CA LEU A 131 10.05 -4.77 -6.28
C LEU A 131 10.37 -3.57 -5.37
N PRO A 132 9.37 -2.74 -4.94
CA PRO A 132 9.67 -1.55 -4.15
C PRO A 132 9.79 -1.82 -2.64
N LEU A 133 9.19 -2.89 -2.12
CA LEU A 133 9.12 -3.16 -0.69
C LEU A 133 9.40 -4.63 -0.39
N ALA A 134 10.07 -4.87 0.73
CA ALA A 134 10.26 -6.22 1.25
C ALA A 134 10.25 -6.25 2.78
N ALA A 135 9.79 -7.38 3.33
CA ALA A 135 9.95 -7.72 4.74
C ALA A 135 10.55 -9.14 4.83
N GLY A 136 11.74 -9.27 5.35
CA GLY A 136 12.43 -10.56 5.34
C GLY A 136 13.74 -10.57 6.12
N PRO A 137 14.44 -11.74 6.19
CA PRO A 137 13.91 -13.07 5.88
C PRO A 137 13.08 -13.66 7.04
N ARG A 138 13.61 -13.71 8.22
CA ARG A 138 13.02 -14.37 9.40
C ARG A 138 11.75 -13.65 9.87
N GLU A 139 10.61 -14.28 9.65
CA GLU A 139 9.30 -13.71 10.02
C GLU A 139 9.10 -12.25 9.55
N GLY A 140 9.75 -11.86 8.43
CA GLY A 140 9.66 -10.50 7.94
C GLY A 140 10.23 -9.42 8.86
N ARG A 141 11.27 -9.69 9.64
CA ARG A 141 11.81 -8.75 10.66
C ARG A 141 12.59 -7.58 10.10
N GLY A 142 13.26 -7.76 8.97
CA GLY A 142 13.92 -6.67 8.27
C GLY A 142 12.96 -6.02 7.28
N LEU A 143 12.69 -4.75 7.46
CA LEU A 143 11.79 -3.95 6.61
C LEU A 143 12.63 -3.15 5.62
N VAL A 144 12.34 -3.27 4.33
CA VAL A 144 13.14 -2.66 3.25
C VAL A 144 12.26 -1.89 2.29
N SER A 145 12.68 -0.69 1.90
CA SER A 145 12.08 0.09 0.82
C SER A 145 13.13 0.50 -0.19
N TYR A 146 12.81 0.31 -1.47
CA TYR A 146 13.53 0.81 -2.64
C TYR A 146 12.73 1.88 -3.41
N PHE A 147 11.62 2.36 -2.85
CA PHE A 147 10.97 3.54 -3.42
C PHE A 147 11.94 4.70 -3.48
N VAL A 148 12.07 5.31 -4.65
CA VAL A 148 12.87 6.52 -4.83
C VAL A 148 12.07 7.70 -4.28
N MET A 149 12.62 8.45 -3.32
CA MET A 149 11.93 9.56 -2.66
C MET A 149 12.69 10.88 -2.90
N PRO A 150 12.36 11.62 -3.97
CA PRO A 150 13.03 12.86 -4.33
C PRO A 150 12.64 14.03 -3.45
N PHE A 151 13.59 14.95 -3.19
CA PHE A 151 13.35 16.24 -2.51
C PHE A 151 14.25 17.32 -3.09
N ALA A 152 13.76 18.57 -3.15
CA ALA A 152 14.47 19.69 -3.77
C ALA A 152 15.22 20.58 -2.76
N THR A 153 14.67 20.75 -1.55
CA THR A 153 15.22 21.68 -0.54
C THR A 153 15.50 21.01 0.79
N GLY A 154 14.95 19.83 1.03
CA GLY A 154 15.20 19.08 2.26
C GLY A 154 14.21 17.94 2.45
N ALA A 155 14.57 17.04 3.37
CA ALA A 155 13.74 15.89 3.73
C ALA A 155 13.87 15.56 5.21
N ARG A 156 12.77 15.09 5.83
CA ARG A 156 12.72 14.64 7.21
C ARG A 156 11.88 13.37 7.31
N ILE A 157 12.40 12.38 8.07
CA ILE A 157 11.69 11.15 8.41
C ILE A 157 11.62 11.02 9.93
N GLU A 158 10.44 10.72 10.44
CA GLU A 158 10.16 10.54 11.86
C GLU A 158 9.41 9.24 12.10
N VAL A 159 9.61 8.68 13.28
CA VAL A 159 8.76 7.63 13.85
C VAL A 159 8.18 8.10 15.16
N GLU A 160 6.93 7.73 15.42
CA GLU A 160 6.26 7.95 16.69
C GLU A 160 5.87 6.61 17.30
N ASN A 161 6.18 6.42 18.58
CA ASN A 161 5.75 5.25 19.32
C ASN A 161 4.34 5.48 19.89
N ASP A 162 3.33 5.01 19.19
CA ASP A 162 1.93 5.05 19.65
C ASP A 162 1.54 3.75 20.41
N ALA A 163 2.50 2.84 20.66
CA ALA A 163 2.29 1.65 21.46
C ALA A 163 2.17 1.96 22.96
N GLY A 164 1.57 1.03 23.72
CA GLY A 164 1.49 1.14 25.19
C GLY A 164 2.76 0.68 25.93
N MET A 165 3.85 0.45 25.19
CA MET A 165 5.13 -0.02 25.72
C MET A 165 6.30 0.63 24.96
N PRO A 166 7.50 0.70 25.55
CA PRO A 166 8.65 1.26 24.87
C PRO A 166 9.11 0.38 23.70
N ILE A 167 9.64 1.02 22.65
CA ILE A 167 10.45 0.36 21.63
C ILE A 167 11.84 0.18 22.23
N GLU A 168 12.25 -1.08 22.50
CA GLU A 168 13.51 -1.38 23.18
C GLU A 168 14.74 -1.07 22.32
N ALA A 169 14.64 -1.34 21.00
CA ALA A 169 15.69 -1.03 20.06
C ALA A 169 15.13 -0.77 18.66
N PHE A 170 15.66 0.28 18.01
CA PHE A 170 15.31 0.66 16.66
C PHE A 170 16.58 0.85 15.85
N TYR A 171 16.84 -0.07 14.91
CA TYR A 171 17.97 0.02 13.98
C TYR A 171 17.49 0.45 12.60
N TYR A 172 18.23 1.33 11.94
CA TYR A 172 17.86 1.78 10.61
C TYR A 172 19.04 2.26 9.77
N TYR A 173 18.86 2.17 8.46
CA TYR A 173 19.62 2.85 7.43
C TYR A 173 18.69 3.64 6.53
N VAL A 174 19.06 4.88 6.21
CA VAL A 174 18.47 5.68 5.14
C VAL A 174 19.60 6.07 4.20
N ASP A 175 19.64 5.42 3.04
CA ASP A 175 20.60 5.72 1.99
C ASP A 175 19.98 6.71 1.00
N TYR A 176 20.75 7.73 0.66
CA TYR A 176 20.32 8.76 -0.27
C TYR A 176 21.47 9.25 -1.13
N VAL A 177 21.14 9.88 -2.23
CA VAL A 177 22.08 10.65 -3.03
C VAL A 177 21.84 12.13 -2.83
N LYS A 178 22.92 12.88 -2.60
CA LYS A 178 22.90 14.33 -2.64
C LYS A 178 23.07 14.78 -4.08
N LEU A 179 22.28 15.76 -4.50
CA LEU A 179 22.27 16.35 -5.83
C LEU A 179 22.57 17.85 -5.74
N ASP A 180 23.12 18.44 -6.79
CA ASP A 180 23.24 19.89 -6.90
C ASP A 180 21.86 20.55 -7.05
N ARG A 181 20.96 19.90 -7.80
CA ARG A 181 19.55 20.26 -7.95
C ARG A 181 18.71 19.04 -8.28
N LEU A 182 17.44 19.06 -7.89
CA LEU A 182 16.49 18.05 -8.32
C LEU A 182 16.00 18.35 -9.75
N PRO A 183 15.92 17.36 -10.67
CA PRO A 183 15.26 17.52 -11.97
C PRO A 183 13.80 17.96 -11.80
N ALA A 184 13.34 18.87 -12.67
CA ALA A 184 12.05 19.54 -12.50
C ALA A 184 10.85 18.59 -12.66
N GLU A 185 11.02 17.50 -13.39
CA GLU A 185 10.02 16.46 -13.65
C GLU A 185 9.80 15.50 -12.48
N MET A 186 10.65 15.56 -11.46
CA MET A 186 10.58 14.62 -10.33
C MET A 186 9.47 14.96 -9.36
N GLY A 187 8.48 14.08 -9.26
CA GLY A 187 7.44 14.14 -8.23
C GLY A 187 7.96 13.79 -6.83
N ARG A 188 7.20 14.19 -5.82
CA ARG A 188 7.45 13.81 -4.42
C ARG A 188 6.69 12.54 -4.11
N PHE A 189 7.34 11.64 -3.38
CA PHE A 189 6.74 10.39 -2.94
C PHE A 189 5.73 10.62 -1.83
N HIS A 190 4.58 9.96 -1.91
CA HIS A 190 3.51 10.04 -0.94
C HIS A 190 3.02 8.64 -0.59
N ALA A 191 2.54 8.49 0.65
CA ALA A 191 1.81 7.30 1.07
C ALA A 191 0.77 7.67 2.13
N TRP A 192 -0.40 7.06 2.01
CA TRP A 192 -1.50 7.28 2.94
C TRP A 192 -2.14 5.96 3.36
N TYR A 193 -2.38 5.84 4.67
CA TYR A 193 -3.04 4.71 5.29
C TYR A 193 -4.52 5.01 5.49
N ASN A 194 -5.36 4.08 5.07
CA ASN A 194 -6.79 4.07 5.39
C ASN A 194 -7.16 2.77 6.12
N HIS A 195 -8.16 2.86 7.00
CA HIS A 195 -8.72 1.71 7.72
C HIS A 195 -10.22 1.95 7.93
N GLU A 196 -11.02 0.96 7.58
CA GLU A 196 -12.47 1.02 7.66
C GLU A 196 -13.05 -0.36 7.97
N LEU A 197 -14.02 -0.39 8.88
CA LEU A 197 -14.99 -1.47 8.96
C LEU A 197 -16.14 -1.09 8.03
N THR A 198 -16.20 -1.73 6.86
CA THR A 198 -17.24 -1.44 5.88
C THR A 198 -18.62 -1.85 6.38
N GLU A 199 -19.67 -1.23 5.87
CA GLU A 199 -21.04 -1.51 6.27
C GLU A 199 -21.83 -2.06 5.09
N ALA A 200 -22.34 -3.28 5.24
CA ALA A 200 -23.31 -3.84 4.30
C ALA A 200 -24.61 -3.03 4.28
N PRO A 201 -25.43 -3.13 3.20
CA PRO A 201 -26.75 -2.50 3.16
C PRO A 201 -27.64 -2.92 4.34
N PRO A 202 -28.66 -2.10 4.70
CA PRO A 202 -29.56 -2.39 5.82
C PRO A 202 -30.30 -3.74 5.74
N GLU A 203 -30.45 -4.28 4.53
CA GLU A 203 -31.03 -5.60 4.29
C GLU A 203 -30.10 -6.73 4.78
N GLY A 204 -28.87 -6.41 5.13
CA GLY A 204 -27.85 -7.32 5.61
C GLY A 204 -27.02 -7.93 4.49
N GLU A 205 -26.00 -8.66 4.91
CA GLU A 205 -25.09 -9.37 4.00
C GLU A 205 -25.82 -10.54 3.32
N ASN A 206 -25.53 -10.71 2.04
CA ASN A 206 -25.94 -11.89 1.31
C ASN A 206 -24.72 -12.56 0.67
N GLU A 207 -23.95 -13.25 1.48
CA GLU A 207 -22.75 -13.97 1.07
C GLU A 207 -23.02 -15.04 -0.01
N TRP A 208 -24.24 -15.61 -0.04
CA TRP A 208 -24.64 -16.60 -1.02
C TRP A 208 -24.95 -16.01 -2.39
N ALA A 209 -25.14 -14.70 -2.47
CA ALA A 209 -25.38 -13.98 -3.72
C ALA A 209 -24.09 -13.46 -4.36
N VAL A 210 -22.94 -14.05 -4.03
CA VAL A 210 -21.61 -13.64 -4.51
C VAL A 210 -21.55 -13.49 -6.03
N LEU A 211 -22.24 -14.35 -6.78
CA LEU A 211 -22.27 -14.36 -8.24
C LEU A 211 -23.62 -13.87 -8.82
N GLY A 212 -24.53 -13.37 -7.98
CA GLY A 212 -25.86 -12.97 -8.42
C GLY A 212 -25.97 -11.46 -8.71
N PRO A 213 -26.86 -11.04 -9.62
CA PRO A 213 -27.15 -9.63 -9.87
C PRO A 213 -27.87 -9.02 -8.66
N GLN A 214 -27.13 -8.36 -7.79
CA GLN A 214 -27.62 -7.75 -6.56
C GLN A 214 -27.58 -6.21 -6.63
N GLY A 215 -28.21 -5.63 -7.65
CA GLY A 215 -28.22 -4.20 -7.84
C GLY A 215 -27.05 -3.70 -8.72
N ALA A 216 -26.89 -2.39 -8.79
CA ALA A 216 -25.85 -1.75 -9.61
C ALA A 216 -25.26 -0.56 -8.84
N ASN A 217 -23.96 -0.56 -8.69
CA ASN A 217 -23.21 0.58 -8.16
C ASN A 217 -22.74 1.47 -9.32
N THR A 218 -23.52 2.51 -9.59
CA THR A 218 -23.25 3.45 -10.70
C THR A 218 -22.65 4.77 -10.26
N THR A 219 -22.07 4.82 -9.08
CA THR A 219 -21.49 6.06 -8.52
C THR A 219 -20.14 5.85 -7.85
N GLY A 220 -19.83 4.64 -7.42
CA GLY A 220 -18.71 4.34 -6.52
C GLY A 220 -18.91 4.93 -5.11
N ALA A 221 -20.14 5.38 -4.78
CA ALA A 221 -20.47 5.78 -3.41
C ALA A 221 -20.53 4.54 -2.51
N GLY A 222 -19.97 4.65 -1.31
CA GLY A 222 -19.87 3.52 -0.38
C GLY A 222 -18.71 2.57 -0.65
N ASN A 223 -17.98 2.71 -1.76
CA ASN A 223 -16.76 1.93 -1.99
C ASN A 223 -15.70 2.24 -0.92
N TYR A 224 -14.92 1.25 -0.56
CA TYR A 224 -13.72 1.45 0.25
C TYR A 224 -12.76 2.41 -0.47
N LEU A 225 -12.27 3.43 0.23
CA LEU A 225 -11.38 4.45 -0.31
C LEU A 225 -9.92 4.02 -0.18
N ILE A 226 -9.27 3.78 -1.31
CA ILE A 226 -7.82 3.48 -1.36
C ILE A 226 -7.02 4.77 -1.39
N ALA A 227 -7.41 5.76 -2.21
CA ALA A 227 -6.75 7.06 -2.29
C ALA A 227 -7.70 8.17 -2.77
N ASP A 228 -7.52 9.38 -2.24
CA ASP A 228 -8.18 10.62 -2.70
C ASP A 228 -7.13 11.73 -2.77
N ILE A 229 -6.67 12.04 -4.00
CA ILE A 229 -5.51 12.86 -4.28
C ILE A 229 -5.93 14.09 -5.07
N GLU A 230 -5.46 15.26 -4.65
CA GLU A 230 -5.58 16.51 -5.41
C GLU A 230 -4.19 16.97 -5.85
N GLY A 231 -4.05 17.32 -7.13
CA GLY A 231 -2.79 17.75 -7.73
C GLY A 231 -2.50 17.02 -9.03
N LYS A 232 -1.26 17.09 -9.47
CA LYS A 232 -0.75 16.40 -10.67
C LYS A 232 0.25 15.33 -10.27
N GLY A 233 0.07 14.11 -10.79
CA GLY A 233 0.97 13.02 -10.44
C GLY A 233 0.62 11.68 -11.08
N HIS A 234 1.07 10.62 -10.42
CA HIS A 234 0.71 9.26 -10.81
C HIS A 234 0.70 8.31 -9.60
N TYR A 235 -0.33 7.50 -9.54
CA TYR A 235 -0.50 6.46 -8.54
C TYR A 235 0.34 5.23 -8.94
N VAL A 236 1.01 4.63 -7.95
CA VAL A 236 1.95 3.52 -8.20
C VAL A 236 1.63 2.26 -7.39
N GLY A 237 0.52 2.21 -6.68
CA GLY A 237 0.07 0.95 -6.09
C GLY A 237 -0.42 1.01 -4.66
N VAL A 238 -0.70 -0.18 -4.14
CA VAL A 238 -1.32 -0.37 -2.82
C VAL A 238 -0.89 -1.69 -2.18
N ASN A 239 -0.69 -1.66 -0.86
CA ASN A 239 -0.84 -2.81 0.02
C ASN A 239 -2.27 -2.79 0.57
N TYR A 240 -2.99 -3.90 0.42
CA TYR A 240 -4.40 -4.02 0.75
C TYR A 240 -4.63 -5.22 1.66
N PHE A 241 -5.23 -4.98 2.82
CA PHE A 241 -5.39 -5.95 3.89
C PHE A 241 -6.88 -6.14 4.18
N VAL A 242 -7.37 -7.35 4.06
CA VAL A 242 -8.77 -7.71 4.31
C VAL A 242 -8.86 -8.71 5.43
N HIS A 243 -9.70 -8.43 6.43
CA HIS A 243 -10.11 -9.41 7.42
C HIS A 243 -11.60 -9.72 7.18
N SER A 244 -11.85 -10.89 6.59
CA SER A 244 -13.21 -11.37 6.29
C SER A 244 -13.75 -12.20 7.44
N PRO A 245 -14.97 -11.93 7.93
CA PRO A 245 -15.65 -12.74 8.94
C PRO A 245 -16.27 -14.02 8.37
N SER A 246 -16.23 -14.20 7.05
CA SER A 246 -16.91 -15.26 6.32
C SER A 246 -15.95 -16.16 5.56
N PRO A 247 -16.23 -17.48 5.45
CA PRO A 247 -15.48 -18.37 4.58
C PRO A 247 -15.81 -18.21 3.08
N MET A 248 -16.83 -17.42 2.74
CA MET A 248 -17.18 -17.12 1.37
C MET A 248 -16.19 -16.14 0.75
N TRP A 249 -16.09 -16.16 -0.58
CA TRP A 249 -15.25 -15.21 -1.31
C TRP A 249 -15.77 -13.78 -1.13
N TYR A 250 -14.86 -12.85 -0.80
CA TYR A 250 -15.19 -11.46 -0.51
C TYR A 250 -14.92 -10.51 -1.68
N GLY A 251 -14.29 -10.97 -2.73
CA GLY A 251 -13.58 -10.12 -3.69
C GLY A 251 -14.28 -9.94 -5.05
N GLU A 252 -15.61 -10.03 -5.11
CA GLU A 252 -16.38 -9.73 -6.33
C GLU A 252 -16.54 -8.20 -6.57
N GLY A 253 -15.95 -7.38 -5.70
CA GLY A 253 -16.08 -5.93 -5.79
C GLY A 253 -15.13 -5.32 -6.81
N ASP A 254 -15.67 -4.48 -7.70
CA ASP A 254 -14.94 -3.80 -8.76
C ASP A 254 -14.06 -2.67 -8.23
N ASP A 255 -12.86 -2.53 -8.76
CA ASP A 255 -12.10 -1.29 -8.63
C ASP A 255 -12.65 -0.21 -9.55
N MET A 256 -12.75 1.02 -9.02
CA MET A 256 -13.19 2.20 -9.75
C MET A 256 -12.19 3.34 -9.52
N ILE A 257 -11.48 3.73 -10.57
CA ILE A 257 -10.46 4.78 -10.51
C ILE A 257 -10.91 5.98 -11.32
N PHE A 258 -11.28 7.05 -10.62
CA PHE A 258 -11.78 8.29 -11.19
C PHE A 258 -10.63 9.27 -11.40
N ILE A 259 -10.32 9.60 -12.63
CA ILE A 259 -9.23 10.51 -13.01
C ILE A 259 -9.83 11.90 -13.28
N ASP A 260 -9.21 12.94 -12.70
CA ASP A 260 -9.50 14.36 -13.01
C ASP A 260 -10.97 14.77 -12.88
N GLY A 261 -11.70 14.10 -11.95
CA GLY A 261 -13.09 14.40 -11.69
C GLY A 261 -14.08 13.71 -12.63
N GLU A 262 -13.70 12.59 -13.24
CA GLU A 262 -14.60 11.76 -14.03
C GLU A 262 -15.87 11.41 -13.28
N ALA A 263 -16.97 11.34 -14.02
CA ALA A 263 -18.22 10.74 -13.55
C ALA A 263 -18.21 9.23 -13.81
N TRP A 264 -19.15 8.51 -13.19
CA TRP A 264 -19.35 7.10 -13.51
C TRP A 264 -19.88 6.89 -14.94
N PRO A 265 -19.44 5.88 -15.69
CA PRO A 265 -18.32 4.99 -15.37
C PRO A 265 -16.96 5.69 -15.55
N PRO A 266 -16.01 5.47 -14.63
CA PRO A 266 -14.67 6.00 -14.84
C PRO A 266 -13.95 5.29 -16.00
N SER A 267 -12.91 5.92 -16.54
CA SER A 267 -12.09 5.34 -17.61
C SER A 267 -11.39 4.06 -17.20
N LEU A 268 -11.08 3.91 -15.90
CA LEU A 268 -10.51 2.70 -15.32
C LEU A 268 -11.52 2.07 -14.37
N HIS A 269 -12.21 1.05 -14.85
CA HIS A 269 -13.21 0.29 -14.13
C HIS A 269 -12.87 -1.19 -14.25
N GLY A 270 -12.72 -1.86 -13.11
CA GLY A 270 -12.37 -3.28 -13.03
C GLY A 270 -13.59 -4.20 -13.09
N THR A 271 -13.35 -5.45 -12.74
CA THR A 271 -14.30 -6.56 -12.82
C THR A 271 -14.29 -7.44 -11.57
N GLY A 272 -13.46 -7.10 -10.57
CA GLY A 272 -13.34 -7.82 -9.31
C GLY A 272 -12.07 -7.45 -8.57
N THR A 273 -12.07 -7.67 -7.28
CA THR A 273 -10.90 -7.37 -6.42
C THR A 273 -9.69 -8.19 -6.84
N GLU A 274 -9.85 -9.50 -7.10
CA GLU A 274 -8.74 -10.34 -7.56
C GLU A 274 -8.20 -9.91 -8.92
N ASP A 275 -9.05 -9.40 -9.80
CA ASP A 275 -8.68 -8.94 -11.14
C ASP A 275 -7.83 -7.67 -11.04
N TYR A 276 -8.23 -6.72 -10.18
CA TYR A 276 -7.41 -5.55 -9.87
C TYR A 276 -6.01 -5.97 -9.41
N PHE A 277 -5.89 -6.99 -8.58
CA PHE A 277 -4.61 -7.49 -8.08
C PHE A 277 -3.91 -8.48 -9.03
N ASN A 278 -4.31 -8.54 -10.32
CA ASN A 278 -3.74 -9.38 -11.38
C ASN A 278 -3.77 -10.88 -11.09
N THR A 279 -4.78 -11.33 -10.38
CA THR A 279 -5.05 -12.73 -10.13
C THR A 279 -6.40 -13.11 -10.70
N SER A 280 -6.92 -14.31 -10.41
CA SER A 280 -8.17 -14.76 -10.98
C SER A 280 -8.81 -15.88 -10.16
N TRP A 281 -10.15 -16.00 -10.23
CA TRP A 281 -10.89 -17.12 -9.67
C TRP A 281 -10.69 -17.33 -8.18
N SER A 282 -10.86 -16.24 -7.40
CA SER A 282 -10.89 -16.27 -5.94
C SER A 282 -9.67 -16.99 -5.32
N PRO A 283 -8.43 -16.48 -5.53
CA PRO A 283 -7.23 -17.20 -5.11
C PRO A 283 -7.09 -17.24 -3.58
N ASN A 284 -6.63 -18.36 -3.05
CA ASN A 284 -6.39 -18.59 -1.63
C ASN A 284 -4.99 -19.16 -1.34
N THR A 285 -4.04 -18.97 -2.23
CA THR A 285 -2.66 -19.48 -2.12
C THR A 285 -1.66 -18.33 -2.08
N LEU A 286 -0.58 -18.52 -1.32
CA LEU A 286 0.53 -17.59 -1.31
C LEU A 286 1.16 -17.51 -2.72
N TYR A 287 1.34 -16.30 -3.19
CA TYR A 287 1.99 -16.01 -4.46
C TYR A 287 2.71 -14.67 -4.39
N THR A 288 3.93 -14.63 -4.84
CA THR A 288 4.76 -13.41 -4.89
C THR A 288 5.30 -13.19 -6.28
N HIS A 289 5.00 -12.01 -6.82
CA HIS A 289 5.58 -11.45 -8.02
C HIS A 289 6.16 -10.08 -7.69
N PRO A 290 7.18 -9.57 -8.38
CA PRO A 290 7.73 -8.23 -8.12
C PRO A 290 6.69 -7.10 -8.07
N PHE A 291 5.57 -7.22 -8.78
CA PHE A 291 4.57 -6.16 -8.92
C PHE A 291 3.22 -6.47 -8.25
N TYR A 292 2.90 -7.73 -7.96
CA TYR A 292 1.62 -8.09 -7.37
C TYR A 292 1.70 -9.45 -6.66
N GLY A 293 0.73 -9.75 -5.83
CA GLY A 293 0.67 -11.06 -5.19
C GLY A 293 -0.18 -11.11 -3.94
N TYR A 294 -0.26 -12.30 -3.37
CA TYR A 294 -0.86 -12.63 -2.09
C TYR A 294 0.24 -12.97 -1.10
N ALA A 295 0.58 -12.03 -0.24
CA ALA A 295 1.68 -12.19 0.71
C ALA A 295 1.28 -12.93 2.00
N ARG A 296 -0.02 -12.91 2.29
CA ARG A 296 -0.61 -13.64 3.41
C ARG A 296 -2.02 -14.07 3.01
N VAL A 297 -2.34 -15.32 3.22
CA VAL A 297 -3.67 -15.90 3.06
C VAL A 297 -4.03 -16.71 4.27
N ASN A 298 -5.32 -16.87 4.53
CA ASN A 298 -5.81 -17.84 5.49
C ASN A 298 -6.21 -19.11 4.72
N ASP A 299 -5.65 -20.24 5.08
CA ASP A 299 -5.81 -21.53 4.39
C ASP A 299 -6.64 -22.54 5.17
N ASP A 300 -7.19 -22.15 6.33
CA ASP A 300 -7.95 -23.04 7.19
C ASP A 300 -9.34 -23.35 6.62
N VAL A 301 -10.12 -22.33 6.28
CA VAL A 301 -11.49 -22.48 5.73
C VAL A 301 -11.78 -21.36 4.73
N GLY A 302 -11.69 -21.65 3.46
CA GLY A 302 -12.02 -20.72 2.39
C GLY A 302 -11.27 -19.38 2.55
N TRP A 303 -12.00 -18.29 2.56
CA TRP A 303 -11.46 -16.92 2.72
C TRP A 303 -11.73 -16.31 4.11
N LEU A 304 -12.13 -17.13 5.08
CA LEU A 304 -12.28 -16.70 6.46
C LEU A 304 -10.96 -16.20 7.03
N GLY A 305 -10.95 -15.02 7.63
CA GLY A 305 -9.79 -14.47 8.30
C GLY A 305 -9.03 -13.45 7.45
N ARG A 306 -7.72 -13.41 7.55
CA ARG A 306 -6.87 -12.30 7.09
C ARG A 306 -6.21 -12.61 5.75
N THR A 307 -6.29 -11.69 4.80
CA THR A 307 -5.63 -11.75 3.49
C THR A 307 -4.90 -10.44 3.22
N HIS A 308 -3.61 -10.51 2.90
CA HIS A 308 -2.83 -9.39 2.39
C HIS A 308 -2.55 -9.60 0.90
N VAL A 309 -3.04 -8.70 0.09
CA VAL A 309 -2.81 -8.66 -1.35
C VAL A 309 -2.20 -7.30 -1.72
N TYR A 310 -1.35 -7.28 -2.75
CA TYR A 310 -0.67 -6.06 -3.18
C TYR A 310 -0.57 -5.96 -4.70
N ARG A 311 -0.58 -4.72 -5.20
CA ARG A 311 -0.23 -4.38 -6.57
C ARG A 311 0.59 -3.11 -6.62
N PHE A 312 1.69 -3.14 -7.36
CA PHE A 312 2.52 -1.98 -7.68
C PHE A 312 2.51 -1.73 -9.19
N HIS A 313 1.99 -0.59 -9.59
CA HIS A 313 1.89 -0.12 -10.96
C HIS A 313 3.24 0.43 -11.45
N VAL A 314 4.22 -0.47 -11.63
CA VAL A 314 5.57 -0.09 -12.03
C VAL A 314 5.65 0.19 -13.53
N SER A 315 4.99 -0.64 -14.33
CA SER A 315 4.95 -0.51 -15.79
C SER A 315 3.69 0.18 -16.29
N ASP A 316 2.70 0.35 -15.45
CA ASP A 316 1.36 0.86 -15.74
C ASP A 316 0.87 1.92 -14.72
N PRO A 317 1.68 2.96 -14.36
CA PRO A 317 1.25 3.99 -13.44
C PRO A 317 -0.02 4.68 -13.90
N VAL A 318 -0.89 5.04 -12.95
CA VAL A 318 -2.14 5.76 -13.27
C VAL A 318 -1.90 7.25 -13.16
N TYR A 319 -1.84 7.95 -14.29
CA TYR A 319 -1.53 9.37 -14.38
C TYR A 319 -2.77 10.24 -14.20
N PHE A 320 -2.61 11.40 -13.55
CA PHE A 320 -3.64 12.41 -13.37
C PHE A 320 -3.03 13.82 -13.40
N ASP A 321 -3.81 14.80 -13.86
CA ASP A 321 -3.39 16.21 -13.97
C ASP A 321 -3.99 17.09 -12.87
N ARG A 322 -5.12 16.71 -12.26
CA ARG A 322 -5.84 17.52 -11.26
C ARG A 322 -6.23 16.74 -10.02
N SER A 323 -6.69 15.51 -10.17
CA SER A 323 -7.13 14.68 -9.07
C SER A 323 -7.21 13.22 -9.44
N LEU A 324 -7.11 12.35 -8.42
CA LEU A 324 -7.32 10.92 -8.56
C LEU A 324 -8.09 10.40 -7.35
N ARG A 325 -9.15 9.64 -7.60
CA ARG A 325 -9.86 8.90 -6.57
C ARG A 325 -9.83 7.41 -6.91
N VAL A 326 -9.15 6.62 -6.09
CA VAL A 326 -9.04 5.17 -6.22
C VAL A 326 -9.95 4.53 -5.19
N THR A 327 -10.89 3.72 -5.63
CA THR A 327 -11.85 3.03 -4.77
C THR A 327 -12.00 1.57 -5.18
N ILE A 328 -12.51 0.74 -4.29
CA ILE A 328 -12.86 -0.64 -4.54
C ILE A 328 -14.12 -1.02 -3.79
N GLU A 329 -15.01 -1.76 -4.39
CA GLU A 329 -16.19 -2.29 -3.71
C GLU A 329 -15.80 -3.33 -2.66
N HIS A 330 -16.61 -3.45 -1.62
CA HIS A 330 -16.46 -4.50 -0.58
C HIS A 330 -17.54 -5.57 -0.75
N GLY A 331 -17.22 -6.55 -1.57
CA GLY A 331 -18.16 -7.48 -2.19
C GLY A 331 -18.90 -6.82 -3.36
N HIS A 332 -19.67 -7.59 -4.10
CA HIS A 332 -20.45 -7.05 -5.22
C HIS A 332 -21.42 -5.98 -4.73
N ASN A 333 -21.38 -4.78 -5.33
CA ASN A 333 -22.24 -3.66 -4.97
C ASN A 333 -22.18 -3.29 -3.46
N ASN A 334 -21.02 -3.38 -2.85
CA ASN A 334 -20.78 -3.05 -1.44
C ASN A 334 -21.64 -3.85 -0.44
N ASN A 335 -21.88 -5.11 -0.70
CA ASN A 335 -22.80 -5.93 0.09
C ASN A 335 -22.18 -6.68 1.28
N LEU A 336 -20.88 -6.49 1.56
CA LEU A 336 -20.17 -7.18 2.64
C LEU A 336 -19.65 -6.22 3.71
N THR A 337 -19.70 -6.67 4.96
CA THR A 337 -19.00 -6.04 6.09
C THR A 337 -17.63 -6.68 6.25
N LEU A 338 -16.59 -5.92 5.90
CA LEU A 338 -15.19 -6.35 5.94
C LEU A 338 -14.37 -5.36 6.77
N ASP A 339 -13.39 -5.85 7.51
CA ASP A 339 -12.38 -5.01 8.15
C ASP A 339 -11.22 -4.84 7.16
N ILE A 340 -11.15 -3.66 6.52
CA ILE A 340 -10.20 -3.37 5.45
C ILE A 340 -9.24 -2.27 5.89
N SER A 341 -7.94 -2.48 5.64
CA SER A 341 -6.97 -1.41 5.68
C SER A 341 -6.07 -1.42 4.46
N SER A 342 -5.49 -0.28 4.13
CA SER A 342 -4.59 -0.16 2.99
C SER A 342 -3.54 0.93 3.17
N VAL A 343 -2.43 0.81 2.43
CA VAL A 343 -1.49 1.90 2.20
C VAL A 343 -1.39 2.12 0.71
N ALA A 344 -1.84 3.27 0.24
CA ALA A 344 -1.70 3.72 -1.14
C ALA A 344 -0.37 4.46 -1.32
N TYR A 345 0.24 4.34 -2.50
CA TYR A 345 1.51 4.96 -2.86
C TYR A 345 1.40 5.72 -4.16
N TRP A 346 1.96 6.95 -4.22
CA TRP A 346 1.97 7.75 -5.44
C TRP A 346 3.11 8.77 -5.46
N TYR A 347 3.31 9.37 -6.61
CA TYR A 347 4.17 10.54 -6.79
C TYR A 347 3.33 11.72 -7.27
N GLN A 348 3.57 12.92 -6.71
CA GLN A 348 2.91 14.12 -7.21
C GLN A 348 3.85 15.33 -7.22
N ALA A 349 3.54 16.28 -8.09
CA ALA A 349 4.16 17.58 -8.18
C ALA A 349 3.40 18.59 -7.30
N GLY A 350 4.13 19.53 -6.69
CA GLY A 350 3.55 20.60 -5.87
C GLY A 350 3.03 20.17 -4.50
N PRO A 351 2.30 21.03 -3.83
CA PRO A 351 1.73 20.74 -2.52
C PRO A 351 0.64 19.68 -2.62
N HIS A 352 0.47 18.91 -1.56
CA HIS A 352 -0.57 17.91 -1.46
C HIS A 352 -1.73 18.41 -0.56
N LYS A 353 -2.90 17.85 -0.77
CA LYS A 353 -4.05 17.94 0.12
C LYS A 353 -3.69 17.29 1.47
N ALA A 354 -4.08 17.93 2.57
CA ALA A 354 -3.93 17.33 3.88
C ALA A 354 -4.74 16.03 3.96
N TYR A 355 -4.12 14.99 4.50
CA TYR A 355 -4.82 13.72 4.71
C TYR A 355 -5.86 13.85 5.82
N PRO A 356 -6.91 13.00 5.79
CA PRO A 356 -7.71 12.78 6.98
C PRO A 356 -6.81 12.41 8.17
N PRO A 357 -7.16 12.79 9.39
CA PRO A 357 -6.39 12.41 10.58
C PRO A 357 -6.16 10.90 10.63
N MET A 358 -4.95 10.49 10.99
CA MET A 358 -4.65 9.09 11.26
C MET A 358 -5.65 8.53 12.29
N PRO A 359 -6.32 7.41 12.02
CA PRO A 359 -7.15 6.76 13.02
C PRO A 359 -6.37 6.51 14.30
N ASP A 360 -6.98 6.72 15.45
CA ASP A 360 -6.33 6.48 16.72
C ASP A 360 -5.94 4.99 16.89
N ARG A 361 -5.11 4.71 17.89
CA ARG A 361 -4.63 3.34 18.15
C ARG A 361 -5.78 2.35 18.39
N ALA A 362 -6.85 2.78 19.05
CA ALA A 362 -7.99 1.91 19.33
C ALA A 362 -8.75 1.55 18.04
N ALA A 363 -8.91 2.51 17.14
CA ALA A 363 -9.52 2.30 15.82
C ALA A 363 -8.65 1.39 14.92
N ARG A 364 -7.31 1.52 15.01
CA ARG A 364 -6.38 0.66 14.24
C ARG A 364 -6.17 -0.73 14.86
N LYS A 365 -6.70 -0.98 16.06
CA LYS A 365 -6.51 -2.27 16.74
C LYS A 365 -7.09 -3.39 15.88
N PRO A 366 -6.28 -4.43 15.58
CA PRO A 366 -6.77 -5.59 14.84
C PRO A 366 -7.96 -6.22 15.52
N ARG A 367 -8.98 -6.57 14.75
CA ARG A 367 -10.09 -7.35 15.25
C ARG A 367 -9.63 -8.75 15.62
N PRO A 368 -10.30 -9.42 16.56
CA PRO A 368 -9.96 -10.78 16.92
C PRO A 368 -9.92 -11.67 15.68
N PHE A 369 -8.91 -12.53 15.61
CA PHE A 369 -8.81 -13.52 14.54
C PHE A 369 -10.01 -14.46 14.62
N ILE A 370 -10.64 -14.67 13.47
CA ILE A 370 -11.74 -15.61 13.31
C ILE A 370 -11.19 -16.84 12.60
N GLY A 371 -11.19 -17.94 13.28
CA GLY A 371 -10.75 -19.23 12.76
C GLY A 371 -11.84 -20.29 12.89
N VAL A 372 -11.47 -21.52 12.57
CA VAL A 372 -12.38 -22.69 12.65
C VAL A 372 -12.96 -22.88 14.05
N VAL A 373 -12.16 -22.60 15.10
CA VAL A 373 -12.60 -22.75 16.50
C VAL A 373 -13.72 -21.78 16.86
N GLU A 374 -13.58 -20.52 16.43
CA GLU A 374 -14.59 -19.48 16.64
C GLU A 374 -15.90 -19.81 15.89
N MET A 375 -15.79 -20.24 14.64
CA MET A 375 -16.95 -20.72 13.86
C MET A 375 -17.68 -21.87 14.56
N HIS A 376 -16.94 -22.86 15.03
CA HIS A 376 -17.55 -23.99 15.73
C HIS A 376 -18.21 -23.56 17.03
N ARG A 377 -17.61 -22.63 17.77
CA ARG A 377 -18.20 -22.06 18.99
C ARG A 377 -19.52 -21.35 18.70
N TRP A 378 -19.57 -20.46 17.70
CA TRP A 378 -20.78 -19.75 17.31
C TRP A 378 -21.89 -20.69 16.83
N ARG A 379 -21.54 -21.70 16.07
CA ARG A 379 -22.49 -22.72 15.63
C ARG A 379 -23.06 -23.52 16.81
N ASP A 380 -22.23 -23.84 17.79
CA ASP A 380 -22.63 -24.55 18.99
C ASP A 380 -23.56 -23.68 19.87
N GLU A 381 -23.22 -22.41 20.07
CA GLU A 381 -24.03 -21.43 20.79
C GLU A 381 -25.39 -21.24 20.10
N TRP A 382 -25.42 -21.12 18.77
CA TRP A 382 -26.66 -21.03 18.00
C TRP A 382 -27.53 -22.28 18.18
N ARG A 383 -26.95 -23.46 18.12
CA ARG A 383 -27.68 -24.73 18.32
C ARG A 383 -28.26 -24.82 19.73
N LYS A 384 -27.52 -24.44 20.74
CA LYS A 384 -27.97 -24.40 22.13
C LYS A 384 -29.12 -23.40 22.31
N SER A 385 -29.09 -22.28 21.65
CA SER A 385 -30.15 -21.26 21.68
C SER A 385 -31.49 -21.80 21.10
N LEU A 386 -31.44 -22.77 20.23
CA LEU A 386 -32.62 -23.45 19.69
C LEU A 386 -33.16 -24.58 20.59
N GLY A 387 -32.56 -24.81 21.77
CA GLY A 387 -32.99 -25.87 22.69
C GLY A 387 -32.56 -27.28 22.25
N GLY A 388 -31.57 -27.41 21.39
CA GLY A 388 -31.01 -28.71 20.98
C GLY A 388 -30.29 -29.43 22.13
N GLU A 389 -30.34 -30.74 22.15
CA GLU A 389 -29.57 -31.56 23.08
C GLU A 389 -28.06 -31.33 22.85
N PRO A 390 -27.29 -30.95 23.90
CA PRO A 390 -25.85 -30.69 23.77
C PRO A 390 -25.08 -31.89 23.17
N LYS A 391 -25.49 -33.10 23.43
CA LYS A 391 -24.84 -34.33 22.96
C LYS A 391 -24.97 -34.59 21.46
N LEU A 392 -25.91 -33.92 20.78
CA LEU A 392 -26.10 -34.15 19.34
C LEU A 392 -25.12 -33.33 18.48
N TRP A 393 -24.40 -32.33 19.05
CA TRP A 393 -23.75 -31.34 18.22
C TRP A 393 -22.49 -30.70 18.84
N GLY A 394 -21.60 -31.39 19.46
CA GLY A 394 -20.39 -30.72 19.89
C GLY A 394 -19.67 -31.32 21.09
N ASP A 395 -20.30 -32.27 21.78
CA ASP A 395 -19.67 -32.99 22.88
C ASP A 395 -18.78 -34.15 22.44
N GLU A 396 -18.70 -34.42 21.14
CA GLU A 396 -17.84 -35.43 20.54
C GLU A 396 -16.34 -35.22 20.85
N ARG A 397 -15.97 -34.03 21.30
CA ARG A 397 -14.59 -33.70 21.71
C ARG A 397 -14.30 -33.99 23.21
N GLN A 398 -15.30 -34.27 24.02
CA GLN A 398 -15.09 -34.55 25.45
C GLN A 398 -14.84 -36.03 25.75
N GLU A 399 -15.00 -36.89 24.75
CA GLU A 399 -14.81 -38.33 24.90
C GLU A 399 -13.48 -38.88 24.34
N LYS A 400 -12.47 -37.99 24.13
CA LYS A 400 -11.12 -38.44 23.73
C LYS A 400 -10.07 -38.08 24.74
#